data_4afd6278a12510e9c4eb736592290c8e
#
_entry.id   4afd6278a12510e9c4eb736592290c8e
#
_cell.length_a   1.000
_cell.length_b   1.000
_cell.length_c   1.000
_cell.angle_alpha   90.00
_cell.angle_beta   90.00
_cell.angle_gamma   90.00
#
_symmetry.space_group_name_H-M   'P 1'
#
loop_
_entity.id
_entity.type
_entity.pdbx_description
1 polymer ?
#
loop_
_entity_poly.entity_id
_entity_poly.type
_entity_poly.pdbx_seq_one_letter_code
_entity_poly.pdbx_strand_id
1 'polypeptide(L)'
;RPSLSKVFLAEYNGLCSADMYPLDCYINPNYLLKYILSIPFLMQVKKAENRIKMPKLNSDSFYNIIVAIPPYNEQQAIFDKINSIEAVCNGLISYIGIYHKTQLHLADALTDAAIN
;
A
#
# COMPACT_ATOMS: atom_id res chain seq x y z
N ARG A 1 -1.08 -0.45 13.71
CA ARG A 1 -2.51 -0.73 13.52
C ARG A 1 -2.67 -1.60 12.29
N PRO A 2 -3.24 -2.81 12.38
CA PRO A 2 -3.39 -3.72 11.25
C PRO A 2 -4.16 -3.09 10.08
N SER A 3 -5.18 -2.29 10.37
CA SER A 3 -5.98 -1.56 9.37
C SER A 3 -5.20 -0.52 8.54
N LEU A 4 -3.98 -0.17 8.93
CA LEU A 4 -3.12 0.74 8.18
C LEU A 4 -2.15 0.01 7.25
N SER A 5 -2.16 -1.32 7.27
CA SER A 5 -1.31 -2.19 6.41
C SER A 5 0.13 -1.72 6.29
N LYS A 6 0.76 -1.42 7.41
CA LYS A 6 2.18 -1.11 7.41
C LYS A 6 2.95 -2.42 7.29
N VAL A 7 3.40 -2.71 6.11
CA VAL A 7 4.22 -3.88 5.78
C VAL A 7 5.42 -3.45 4.97
N PHE A 8 6.53 -4.10 5.19
CA PHE A 8 7.76 -3.89 4.44
C PHE A 8 8.52 -5.20 4.30
N LEU A 9 9.34 -5.29 3.29
CA LEU A 9 10.25 -6.40 3.08
C LEU A 9 11.55 -6.10 3.83
N ALA A 10 11.98 -7.02 4.70
CA ALA A 10 13.25 -6.86 5.41
C ALA A 10 14.40 -7.15 4.45
N GLU A 11 15.31 -6.20 4.29
CA GLU A 11 16.51 -6.33 3.45
C GLU A 11 17.70 -6.89 4.24
N TYR A 12 17.65 -6.81 5.57
CA TYR A 12 18.72 -7.22 6.47
C TYR A 12 18.18 -8.01 7.64
N ASN A 13 19.04 -8.84 8.22
CA ASN A 13 18.77 -9.50 9.51
C ASN A 13 18.75 -8.45 10.62
N GLY A 14 17.72 -8.48 11.45
CA GLY A 14 17.55 -7.50 12.51
C GLY A 14 16.50 -7.90 13.52
N LEU A 15 16.27 -7.02 14.49
CA LEU A 15 15.24 -7.17 15.49
C LEU A 15 14.04 -6.29 15.12
N CYS A 16 12.84 -6.77 15.39
CA CYS A 16 11.63 -6.01 15.25
C CYS A 16 10.94 -5.80 16.61
N SER A 17 10.05 -4.83 16.68
CA SER A 17 9.21 -4.58 17.85
C SER A 17 8.26 -5.77 18.09
N ALA A 18 7.92 -6.01 19.35
CA ALA A 18 6.91 -7.02 19.74
C ALA A 18 5.51 -6.75 19.15
N ASP A 19 5.26 -5.57 18.63
CA ASP A 19 4.01 -5.21 17.94
C ASP A 19 4.03 -5.55 16.44
N MET A 20 5.12 -6.10 15.93
CA MET A 20 5.28 -6.54 14.54
C MET A 20 5.17 -8.06 14.44
N TYR A 21 4.65 -8.52 13.31
CA TYR A 21 4.60 -9.94 12.96
C TYR A 21 5.68 -10.23 11.90
N PRO A 22 6.82 -10.84 12.27
CA PRO A 22 7.76 -11.35 11.30
C PRO A 22 7.13 -12.53 10.56
N LEU A 23 7.24 -12.54 9.25
CA LEU A 23 6.69 -13.58 8.39
C LEU A 23 7.79 -14.19 7.55
N ASP A 24 7.97 -15.51 7.67
CA ASP A 24 8.79 -16.26 6.73
C ASP A 24 8.01 -16.46 5.43
N CYS A 25 8.60 -16.02 4.33
CA CYS A 25 7.95 -16.02 3.03
C CYS A 25 8.47 -17.18 2.16
N TYR A 26 7.59 -18.12 1.82
CA TYR A 26 7.90 -19.27 0.95
C TYR A 26 7.37 -19.11 -0.49
N ILE A 27 6.85 -17.94 -0.84
CA ILE A 27 6.38 -17.54 -2.17
C ILE A 27 7.15 -16.31 -2.64
N ASN A 28 6.83 -15.76 -3.81
CA ASN A 28 7.48 -14.52 -4.25
C ASN A 28 7.19 -13.38 -3.24
N PRO A 29 8.23 -12.84 -2.57
CA PRO A 29 8.03 -11.85 -1.50
C PRO A 29 7.45 -10.53 -2.00
N ASN A 30 7.78 -10.14 -3.22
CA ASN A 30 7.24 -8.93 -3.83
C ASN A 30 5.74 -9.06 -4.14
N TYR A 31 5.33 -10.24 -4.61
CA TYR A 31 3.92 -10.57 -4.79
C TYR A 31 3.17 -10.53 -3.46
N LEU A 32 3.71 -11.20 -2.43
CA LEU A 32 3.09 -11.23 -1.10
C LEU A 32 2.95 -9.83 -0.51
N LEU A 33 3.97 -8.99 -0.64
CA LEU A 33 3.93 -7.59 -0.20
C LEU A 33 2.76 -6.83 -0.84
N LYS A 34 2.58 -6.93 -2.17
CA LYS A 34 1.45 -6.30 -2.87
C LYS A 34 0.12 -6.89 -2.45
N TYR A 35 0.05 -8.21 -2.22
CA TYR A 35 -1.17 -8.87 -1.77
C TYR A 35 -1.60 -8.40 -0.38
N ILE A 36 -0.67 -8.29 0.57
CA ILE A 36 -0.94 -7.79 1.93
C ILE A 36 -1.45 -6.33 1.90
N LEU A 37 -0.99 -5.53 0.96
CA LEU A 37 -1.47 -4.16 0.77
C LEU A 37 -2.81 -4.06 0.03
N SER A 38 -3.32 -5.15 -0.48
CA SER A 38 -4.56 -5.18 -1.28
C SER A 38 -5.83 -5.07 -0.44
N ILE A 39 -6.89 -4.57 -1.07
CA ILE A 39 -8.22 -4.45 -0.43
C ILE A 39 -8.75 -5.80 0.07
N PRO A 40 -8.68 -6.93 -0.69
CA PRO A 40 -9.15 -8.22 -0.21
C PRO A 40 -8.47 -8.68 1.07
N PHE A 41 -7.17 -8.47 1.22
CA PHE A 41 -6.44 -8.80 2.44
C PHE A 41 -6.89 -7.90 3.61
N LEU A 42 -6.96 -6.58 3.38
CA LEU A 42 -7.39 -5.60 4.37
C LEU A 42 -8.79 -5.86 4.90
N MET A 43 -9.71 -6.29 4.04
CA MET A 43 -11.06 -6.62 4.45
C MET A 43 -11.09 -7.82 5.41
N GLN A 44 -10.24 -8.83 5.19
CA GLN A 44 -10.11 -9.96 6.11
C GLN A 44 -9.53 -9.51 7.45
N VAL A 45 -8.49 -8.68 7.44
CA VAL A 45 -7.91 -8.11 8.65
C VAL A 45 -8.94 -7.30 9.44
N LYS A 46 -9.70 -6.44 8.79
CA LYS A 46 -10.76 -5.66 9.45
C LYS A 46 -11.85 -6.53 10.09
N LYS A 47 -12.22 -7.63 9.45
CA LYS A 47 -13.18 -8.58 10.04
C LYS A 47 -12.60 -9.30 11.28
N ALA A 48 -11.30 -9.51 11.29
CA ALA A 48 -10.59 -10.18 12.36
C ALA A 48 -10.25 -9.26 13.55
N GLU A 49 -10.36 -7.94 13.37
CA GLU A 49 -10.15 -6.95 14.43
C GLU A 49 -11.32 -6.95 15.42
N ASN A 50 -11.12 -7.50 16.61
CA ASN A 50 -12.16 -7.63 17.64
C ASN A 50 -12.22 -6.45 18.62
N ARG A 51 -11.47 -5.37 18.43
CA ARG A 51 -11.39 -4.26 19.38
C ARG A 51 -11.64 -2.90 18.73
N ILE A 52 -12.53 -2.12 19.34
CA ILE A 52 -12.84 -0.73 18.92
C ILE A 52 -11.69 0.23 19.29
N LYS A 53 -11.04 0.01 20.43
CA LYS A 53 -9.87 0.79 20.88
C LYS A 53 -8.60 -0.04 20.76
N MET A 54 -7.59 0.46 20.06
CA MET A 54 -6.30 -0.20 19.82
C MET A 54 -6.47 -1.60 19.19
N PRO A 55 -6.95 -1.68 17.96
CA PRO A 55 -7.15 -2.96 17.29
C PRO A 55 -5.81 -3.70 17.19
N LYS A 56 -5.77 -4.90 17.75
CA LYS A 56 -4.68 -5.86 17.59
C LYS A 56 -5.24 -7.10 16.91
N LEU A 57 -4.56 -7.56 15.89
CA LEU A 57 -4.82 -8.85 15.30
C LEU A 57 -4.25 -9.90 16.28
N ASN A 58 -5.05 -10.85 16.73
CA ASN A 58 -4.52 -11.96 17.51
C ASN A 58 -3.93 -13.04 16.58
N SER A 59 -3.06 -13.89 17.11
CA SER A 59 -2.41 -14.94 16.32
C SER A 59 -3.39 -15.88 15.64
N ASP A 60 -4.46 -16.28 16.33
CA ASP A 60 -5.47 -17.19 15.78
C ASP A 60 -6.23 -16.57 14.60
N SER A 61 -6.59 -15.30 14.72
CA SER A 61 -7.22 -14.56 13.63
C SER A 61 -6.29 -14.38 12.45
N PHE A 62 -5.00 -14.18 12.70
CA PHE A 62 -3.98 -14.03 11.66
C PHE A 62 -3.80 -15.32 10.86
N TYR A 63 -3.75 -16.49 11.52
CA TYR A 63 -3.62 -17.79 10.85
C TYR A 63 -4.83 -18.17 10.00
N ASN A 64 -5.98 -17.55 10.22
CA ASN A 64 -7.19 -17.78 9.45
C ASN A 64 -7.33 -16.85 8.22
N ILE A 65 -6.37 -15.98 7.96
CA ILE A 65 -6.37 -15.13 6.77
C ILE A 65 -6.02 -15.97 5.55
N ILE A 66 -6.87 -15.90 4.54
CA ILE A 66 -6.69 -16.63 3.28
C ILE A 66 -5.87 -15.79 2.32
N VAL A 67 -4.81 -16.38 1.78
CA VAL A 67 -3.96 -15.76 0.76
C VAL A 67 -4.13 -16.53 -0.56
N ALA A 68 -4.44 -15.83 -1.64
CA ALA A 68 -4.46 -16.42 -2.98
C ALA A 68 -3.01 -16.60 -3.47
N ILE A 69 -2.65 -17.82 -3.83
CA ILE A 69 -1.29 -18.16 -4.28
C ILE A 69 -1.37 -18.76 -5.69
N PRO A 70 -1.18 -17.93 -6.75
CA PRO A 70 -1.05 -18.42 -8.10
C PRO A 70 0.29 -19.13 -8.32
N PRO A 71 0.50 -19.83 -9.44
CA PRO A 71 1.79 -20.39 -9.81
C PRO A 71 2.92 -19.35 -9.76
N TYR A 72 4.13 -19.77 -9.42
CA TYR A 72 5.24 -18.86 -9.15
C TYR A 72 5.53 -17.87 -10.30
N ASN A 73 5.45 -18.33 -11.55
CA ASN A 73 5.65 -17.47 -12.72
C ASN A 73 4.56 -16.37 -12.84
N GLU A 74 3.33 -16.69 -12.44
CA GLU A 74 2.24 -15.72 -12.44
C GLU A 74 2.40 -14.70 -11.33
N GLN A 75 2.95 -15.08 -10.17
CA GLN A 75 3.24 -14.16 -9.07
C GLN A 75 4.14 -13.01 -9.54
N GLN A 76 5.19 -13.33 -10.30
CA GLN A 76 6.09 -12.30 -10.85
C GLN A 76 5.38 -11.44 -11.89
N ALA A 77 4.64 -12.05 -12.81
CA ALA A 77 3.90 -11.31 -13.84
C ALA A 77 2.86 -10.35 -13.24
N ILE A 78 2.17 -10.77 -12.18
CA ILE A 78 1.23 -9.91 -11.45
C ILE A 78 1.96 -8.74 -10.80
N PHE A 79 3.08 -8.98 -10.13
CA PHE A 79 3.87 -7.93 -9.51
C PHE A 79 4.34 -6.89 -10.53
N ASP A 80 4.89 -7.33 -11.67
CA ASP A 80 5.36 -6.45 -12.74
C ASP A 80 4.22 -5.62 -13.34
N LYS A 81 3.06 -6.24 -13.51
CA LYS A 81 1.86 -5.54 -14.00
C LYS A 81 1.37 -4.48 -13.02
N ILE A 82 1.36 -4.77 -11.73
CA ILE A 82 0.98 -3.80 -10.70
C ILE A 82 1.94 -2.61 -10.72
N ASN A 83 3.25 -2.86 -10.74
CA ASN A 83 4.25 -1.79 -10.78
C ASN A 83 4.10 -0.90 -12.03
N SER A 84 3.81 -1.49 -13.19
CA SER A 84 3.59 -0.71 -14.41
C SER A 84 2.37 0.20 -14.31
N ILE A 85 1.29 -0.28 -13.70
CA ILE A 85 0.08 0.52 -13.47
C ILE A 85 0.34 1.62 -12.44
N GLU A 86 1.02 1.30 -11.34
CA GLU A 86 1.41 2.29 -10.32
C GLU A 86 2.27 3.41 -10.92
N ALA A 87 3.22 3.09 -11.80
CA ALA A 87 4.04 4.08 -12.50
C ALA A 87 3.20 5.04 -13.34
N VAL A 88 2.21 4.53 -14.07
CA VAL A 88 1.27 5.36 -14.84
C VAL A 88 0.44 6.24 -13.91
N CYS A 89 -0.12 5.69 -12.84
CA CYS A 89 -0.91 6.45 -11.87
C CYS A 89 -0.09 7.58 -11.22
N ASN A 90 1.14 7.28 -10.80
CA ASN A 90 2.04 8.28 -10.21
C ASN A 90 2.40 9.38 -11.20
N GLY A 91 2.61 9.03 -12.47
CA GLY A 91 2.78 10.01 -13.55
C GLY A 91 1.59 10.93 -13.69
N LEU A 92 0.39 10.39 -13.74
CA LEU A 92 -0.86 11.18 -13.82
C LEU A 92 -1.04 12.10 -12.61
N ILE A 93 -0.79 11.61 -11.40
CA ILE A 93 -0.86 12.43 -10.17
C ILE A 93 0.12 13.61 -10.25
N SER A 94 1.34 13.36 -10.73
CA SER A 94 2.35 14.41 -10.91
C SER A 94 1.87 15.47 -11.94
N TYR A 95 1.32 15.05 -13.08
CA TYR A 95 0.78 15.97 -14.08
C TYR A 95 -0.37 16.82 -13.53
N ILE A 96 -1.30 16.22 -12.79
CA ILE A 96 -2.41 16.94 -12.15
C ILE A 96 -1.86 17.98 -11.15
N GLY A 97 -0.85 17.63 -10.36
CA GLY A 97 -0.21 18.55 -9.43
C GLY A 97 0.43 19.77 -10.13
N ILE A 98 1.12 19.54 -11.25
CA ILE A 98 1.70 20.60 -12.07
C ILE A 98 0.59 21.48 -12.66
N TYR A 99 -0.46 20.87 -13.18
CA TYR A 99 -1.60 21.59 -13.77
C TYR A 99 -2.25 22.53 -12.75
N HIS A 100 -2.57 22.03 -11.55
CA HIS A 100 -3.13 22.87 -10.48
C HIS A 100 -2.22 24.03 -10.09
N LYS A 101 -0.93 23.78 -9.98
CA LYS A 101 0.05 24.84 -9.68
C LYS A 101 0.09 25.92 -10.76
N THR A 102 0.03 25.51 -12.02
CA THR A 102 0.01 26.43 -13.17
C THR A 102 -1.27 27.27 -13.18
N GLN A 103 -2.43 26.65 -12.87
CA GLN A 103 -3.70 27.38 -12.74
C GLN A 103 -3.65 28.45 -11.64
N LEU A 104 -3.10 28.12 -10.48
CA LEU A 104 -2.94 29.07 -9.38
C LEU A 104 -2.06 30.26 -9.81
N HIS A 105 -0.90 29.99 -10.40
CA HIS A 105 0.01 31.05 -10.87
C HIS A 105 -0.66 31.94 -11.93
N LEU A 106 -1.47 31.35 -12.83
CA LEU A 106 -2.19 32.13 -13.83
C LEU A 106 -3.27 33.01 -13.18
N ALA A 107 -4.01 32.48 -12.21
CA ALA A 107 -5.00 33.24 -11.47
C ALA A 107 -4.37 34.41 -10.69
N ASP A 108 -3.25 34.16 -10.01
CA ASP A 108 -2.48 35.20 -9.31
C ASP A 108 -2.01 36.30 -10.26
N ALA A 109 -1.42 35.91 -11.40
CA ALA A 109 -0.94 36.88 -12.39
C ALA A 109 -2.07 37.72 -13.01
N LEU A 110 -3.25 37.11 -13.23
CA LEU A 110 -4.42 37.85 -13.72
C LEU A 110 -4.95 38.83 -12.66
N THR A 111 -4.95 38.42 -11.40
CA THR A 111 -5.39 39.27 -10.28
C THR A 111 -4.46 40.45 -10.10
N ASP A 112 -3.16 40.24 -10.13
CA ASP A 112 -2.14 41.29 -10.01
C ASP A 112 -2.23 42.28 -11.20
N ALA A 113 -2.48 41.77 -12.42
CA ALA A 113 -2.65 42.63 -13.59
C ALA A 113 -3.95 43.44 -13.57
N ALA A 114 -5.00 42.96 -12.86
CA ALA A 114 -6.26 43.66 -12.72
C ALA A 114 -6.24 44.76 -11.64
N ILE A 115 -5.34 44.64 -10.63
CA ILE A 115 -5.20 45.59 -9.51
C ILE A 115 -4.25 46.74 -9.86
N ASN A 116 -3.30 46.52 -10.76
CA ASN A 116 -2.36 47.55 -11.24
C ASN A 116 -2.83 48.18 -12.55
#